data_3c9725c0d15be876e26b747e6af2481c
#
_entry.id   3c9725c0d15be876e26b747e6af2481c
#
_cell.length_a   1.000
_cell.length_b   1.000
_cell.length_c   1.000
_cell.angle_alpha   90.00
_cell.angle_beta   90.00
_cell.angle_gamma   90.00
#
_symmetry.space_group_name_H-M   'P 1'
#
loop_
_entity.id
_entity.type
_entity.pdbx_description
1 polymer ?
#
loop_
_entity_poly.entity_id
_entity_poly.type
_entity_poly.pdbx_seq_one_letter_code
_entity_poly.pdbx_strand_id
1 'polypeptide(L)'
;MTTVIDGKKAATSVIEAVKVAAAGLEAETGVKTGLAVVIVGDDPASHTYVGAKGRMAKECGFNSIQHTLSAETTQGELARLVQSLNEDASIHGILVQLPLPKHLNSEPIIQSIRPEKDVDGLHVVNAGKLATGDLETGLISCTPAGAMLLVRSIHGEDLSGLNAVVIGRSNLFGKPMAQLLLNANATVTTAHSRTKDLASVAKGADILVAAVGRPEM
;
A
#
# COMPACT_ATOMS: atom_id res chain seq x y z
N MET A 1 3.61 25.62 -18.76
CA MET A 1 3.85 25.87 -17.32
C MET A 1 3.84 24.53 -16.61
N THR A 2 4.75 24.31 -15.67
CA THR A 2 4.80 23.07 -14.87
C THR A 2 3.86 23.23 -13.67
N THR A 3 2.97 22.27 -13.45
CA THR A 3 2.10 22.21 -12.27
C THR A 3 2.67 21.19 -11.29
N VAL A 4 2.85 21.60 -10.02
CA VAL A 4 3.25 20.70 -8.95
C VAL A 4 1.99 20.18 -8.24
N ILE A 5 1.83 18.86 -8.16
CA ILE A 5 0.73 18.25 -7.45
C ILE A 5 1.08 18.21 -5.96
N ASP A 6 0.24 18.83 -5.12
CA ASP A 6 0.44 18.85 -3.66
C ASP A 6 -0.14 17.58 -3.01
N GLY A 7 0.72 16.59 -2.79
CA GLY A 7 0.35 15.32 -2.14
C GLY A 7 -0.13 15.50 -0.68
N LYS A 8 0.31 16.54 0.05
CA LYS A 8 -0.17 16.80 1.42
C LYS A 8 -1.62 17.27 1.39
N LYS A 9 -1.95 18.16 0.44
CA LYS A 9 -3.34 18.62 0.25
C LYS A 9 -4.26 17.44 -0.14
N ALA A 10 -3.82 16.57 -1.06
CA ALA A 10 -4.57 15.38 -1.42
C ALA A 10 -4.77 14.44 -0.22
N ALA A 11 -3.73 14.22 0.59
CA ALA A 11 -3.82 13.41 1.79
C ALA A 11 -4.81 13.95 2.82
N THR A 12 -4.89 15.28 3.00
CA THR A 12 -5.86 15.91 3.93
C THR A 12 -7.30 15.53 3.55
N SER A 13 -7.65 15.58 2.28
CA SER A 13 -9.00 15.21 1.82
C SER A 13 -9.33 13.74 2.09
N VAL A 14 -8.35 12.85 1.91
CA VAL A 14 -8.52 11.42 2.22
C VAL A 14 -8.71 11.21 3.73
N ILE A 15 -7.91 11.87 4.56
CA ILE A 15 -7.98 11.77 6.02
C ILE A 15 -9.37 12.21 6.51
N GLU A 16 -9.89 13.33 6.05
CA GLU A 16 -11.21 13.80 6.43
C GLU A 16 -12.32 12.84 6.00
N ALA A 17 -12.25 12.29 4.79
CA ALA A 17 -13.19 11.28 4.33
C ALA A 17 -13.15 10.00 5.20
N VAL A 18 -11.95 9.56 5.58
CA VAL A 18 -11.77 8.39 6.46
C VAL A 18 -12.31 8.65 7.87
N LYS A 19 -12.09 9.84 8.43
CA LYS A 19 -12.66 10.23 9.74
C LYS A 19 -14.19 10.15 9.74
N VAL A 20 -14.81 10.70 8.71
CA VAL A 20 -16.27 10.68 8.57
C VAL A 20 -16.79 9.24 8.44
N ALA A 21 -16.16 8.44 7.59
CA ALA A 21 -16.55 7.04 7.38
C ALA A 21 -16.36 6.20 8.65
N ALA A 22 -15.27 6.36 9.38
CA ALA A 22 -15.00 5.63 10.62
C ALA A 22 -16.00 5.99 11.71
N ALA A 23 -16.31 7.29 11.88
CA ALA A 23 -17.30 7.75 12.85
C ALA A 23 -18.70 7.28 12.50
N GLY A 24 -19.07 7.28 11.21
CA GLY A 24 -20.35 6.74 10.73
C GLY A 24 -20.49 5.25 11.03
N LEU A 25 -19.46 4.46 10.72
CA LEU A 25 -19.44 3.02 11.01
C LEU A 25 -19.62 2.74 12.51
N GLU A 26 -18.88 3.46 13.37
CA GLU A 26 -18.97 3.30 14.82
C GLU A 26 -20.37 3.69 15.33
N ALA A 27 -20.97 4.76 14.80
CA ALA A 27 -22.31 5.20 15.19
C ALA A 27 -23.41 4.19 14.77
N GLU A 28 -23.28 3.60 13.60
CA GLU A 28 -24.27 2.65 13.06
C GLU A 28 -24.18 1.26 13.66
N THR A 29 -22.96 0.78 13.90
CA THR A 29 -22.71 -0.62 14.27
C THR A 29 -22.18 -0.83 15.69
N GLY A 30 -21.72 0.24 16.34
CA GLY A 30 -20.99 0.17 17.61
C GLY A 30 -19.56 -0.39 17.45
N VAL A 31 -19.12 -0.68 16.22
CA VAL A 31 -17.80 -1.29 15.95
C VAL A 31 -16.78 -0.20 15.65
N LYS A 32 -15.75 -0.12 16.48
CA LYS A 32 -14.60 0.74 16.24
C LYS A 32 -13.55 0.03 15.39
N THR A 33 -13.14 0.67 14.30
CA THR A 33 -12.13 0.10 13.38
C THR A 33 -10.81 -0.18 14.10
N GLY A 34 -10.36 -1.43 14.06
CA GLY A 34 -9.11 -1.89 14.68
C GLY A 34 -8.01 -2.12 13.66
N LEU A 35 -6.83 -1.52 13.90
CA LEU A 35 -5.63 -1.69 13.08
C LEU A 35 -4.48 -2.19 13.95
N ALA A 36 -3.92 -3.35 13.62
CA ALA A 36 -2.69 -3.86 14.20
C ALA A 36 -1.49 -3.56 13.28
N VAL A 37 -0.47 -2.95 13.84
CA VAL A 37 0.80 -2.68 13.14
C VAL A 37 1.91 -3.44 13.85
N VAL A 38 2.58 -4.34 13.12
CA VAL A 38 3.68 -5.16 13.64
C VAL A 38 4.99 -4.63 13.08
N ILE A 39 5.94 -4.33 13.95
CA ILE A 39 7.32 -3.96 13.62
C ILE A 39 8.28 -4.92 14.30
N VAL A 40 9.33 -5.36 13.60
CA VAL A 40 10.36 -6.26 14.13
C VAL A 40 11.71 -5.61 13.97
N GLY A 41 12.43 -5.50 15.09
CA GLY A 41 13.75 -4.86 15.16
C GLY A 41 13.69 -3.34 15.25
N ASP A 42 14.87 -2.71 15.14
CA ASP A 42 15.09 -1.31 15.50
C ASP A 42 15.46 -0.42 14.29
N ASP A 43 15.00 -0.78 13.06
CA ASP A 43 15.26 0.05 11.89
C ASP A 43 14.62 1.44 12.04
N PRO A 44 15.43 2.54 12.06
CA PRO A 44 14.91 3.88 12.36
C PRO A 44 13.86 4.39 11.35
N ALA A 45 13.99 4.00 10.07
CA ALA A 45 13.05 4.39 9.04
C ALA A 45 11.69 3.72 9.29
N SER A 46 11.69 2.42 9.62
CA SER A 46 10.48 1.67 9.97
C SER A 46 9.78 2.26 11.19
N HIS A 47 10.51 2.63 12.24
CA HIS A 47 9.94 3.28 13.43
C HIS A 47 9.30 4.64 13.10
N THR A 48 9.91 5.43 12.24
CA THR A 48 9.37 6.72 11.79
C THR A 48 8.04 6.52 11.04
N TYR A 49 7.98 5.57 10.11
CA TYR A 49 6.77 5.25 9.34
C TYR A 49 5.66 4.69 10.22
N VAL A 50 5.96 3.72 11.09
CA VAL A 50 5.00 3.13 12.01
C VAL A 50 4.44 4.17 12.98
N GLY A 51 5.30 5.04 13.52
CA GLY A 51 4.87 6.14 14.37
C GLY A 51 3.92 7.12 13.65
N ALA A 52 4.17 7.44 12.39
CA ALA A 52 3.28 8.28 11.58
C ALA A 52 1.94 7.58 11.29
N LYS A 53 1.97 6.30 10.90
CA LYS A 53 0.77 5.48 10.67
C LYS A 53 -0.11 5.39 11.92
N GLY A 54 0.49 5.10 13.09
CA GLY A 54 -0.25 5.00 14.36
C GLY A 54 -0.89 6.33 14.79
N ARG A 55 -0.19 7.46 14.61
CA ARG A 55 -0.78 8.79 14.88
C ARG A 55 -1.97 9.06 13.97
N MET A 56 -1.81 8.82 12.67
CA MET A 56 -2.85 9.04 11.68
C MET A 56 -4.08 8.14 11.91
N ALA A 57 -3.87 6.87 12.20
CA ALA A 57 -4.95 5.94 12.53
C ALA A 57 -5.75 6.43 13.75
N LYS A 58 -5.08 6.87 14.81
CA LYS A 58 -5.73 7.44 16.00
C LYS A 58 -6.48 8.73 15.68
N GLU A 59 -5.91 9.60 14.85
CA GLU A 59 -6.56 10.83 14.38
C GLU A 59 -7.83 10.54 13.58
N CYS A 60 -7.86 9.44 12.83
CA CYS A 60 -9.04 8.94 12.13
C CYS A 60 -10.03 8.17 13.03
N GLY A 61 -9.81 8.12 14.33
CA GLY A 61 -10.70 7.45 15.27
C GLY A 61 -10.46 5.94 15.43
N PHE A 62 -9.43 5.38 14.81
CA PHE A 62 -9.16 3.92 14.87
C PHE A 62 -8.60 3.49 16.22
N ASN A 63 -8.93 2.27 16.62
CA ASN A 63 -8.19 1.54 17.65
C ASN A 63 -6.89 1.00 17.02
N SER A 64 -5.79 1.76 17.15
CA SER A 64 -4.49 1.39 16.57
C SER A 64 -3.60 0.76 17.63
N ILE A 65 -3.26 -0.51 17.43
CA ILE A 65 -2.39 -1.31 18.31
C ILE A 65 -1.06 -1.54 17.60
N GLN A 66 0.03 -1.19 18.27
CA GLN A 66 1.38 -1.44 17.78
C GLN A 66 2.03 -2.59 18.55
N HIS A 67 2.52 -3.59 17.83
CA HIS A 67 3.35 -4.66 18.34
C HIS A 67 4.79 -4.43 17.92
N THR A 68 5.65 -4.13 18.88
CA THR A 68 7.09 -3.97 18.66
C THR A 68 7.81 -5.23 19.15
N LEU A 69 8.38 -5.95 18.23
CA LEU A 69 9.10 -7.20 18.49
C LEU A 69 10.62 -6.98 18.41
N SER A 70 11.35 -7.74 19.21
CA SER A 70 12.82 -7.74 19.21
C SER A 70 13.39 -8.13 17.84
N ALA A 71 14.61 -7.65 17.55
CA ALA A 71 15.35 -8.06 16.36
C ALA A 71 15.67 -9.56 16.33
N GLU A 72 15.70 -10.23 17.48
CA GLU A 72 15.93 -11.67 17.62
C GLU A 72 14.65 -12.52 17.50
N THR A 73 13.49 -11.89 17.29
CA THR A 73 12.21 -12.59 17.13
C THR A 73 12.34 -13.67 16.06
N THR A 74 11.89 -14.87 16.40
CA THR A 74 11.91 -16.00 15.46
C THR A 74 10.74 -15.96 14.48
N GLN A 75 10.88 -16.64 13.35
CA GLN A 75 9.81 -16.81 12.36
C GLN A 75 8.53 -17.36 12.99
N GLY A 76 8.65 -18.34 13.90
CA GLY A 76 7.52 -18.97 14.56
C GLY A 76 6.80 -18.04 15.55
N GLU A 77 7.52 -17.17 16.24
CA GLU A 77 6.91 -16.18 17.15
C GLU A 77 6.13 -15.13 16.36
N LEU A 78 6.71 -14.61 15.27
CA LEU A 78 6.03 -13.67 14.40
C LEU A 78 4.78 -14.28 13.75
N ALA A 79 4.87 -15.53 13.28
CA ALA A 79 3.73 -16.24 12.70
C ALA A 79 2.59 -16.44 13.72
N ARG A 80 2.93 -16.80 14.96
CA ARG A 80 1.92 -16.94 16.06
C ARG A 80 1.23 -15.61 16.38
N LEU A 81 1.98 -14.49 16.38
CA LEU A 81 1.37 -13.18 16.58
C LEU A 81 0.39 -12.87 15.43
N VAL A 82 0.80 -13.06 14.17
CA VAL A 82 -0.09 -12.82 13.01
C VAL A 82 -1.35 -13.70 13.11
N GLN A 83 -1.20 -14.98 13.49
CA GLN A 83 -2.34 -15.87 13.69
C GLN A 83 -3.29 -15.34 14.77
N SER A 84 -2.78 -14.90 15.92
CA SER A 84 -3.63 -14.34 16.98
C SER A 84 -4.37 -13.06 16.52
N LEU A 85 -3.73 -12.22 15.72
CA LEU A 85 -4.35 -11.02 15.15
C LEU A 85 -5.41 -11.35 14.09
N ASN A 86 -5.22 -12.43 13.32
CA ASN A 86 -6.23 -12.95 12.40
C ASN A 86 -7.50 -13.40 13.14
N GLU A 87 -7.35 -13.98 14.32
CA GLU A 87 -8.44 -14.51 15.14
C GLU A 87 -9.13 -13.45 16.00
N ASP A 88 -8.45 -12.33 16.25
CA ASP A 88 -9.01 -11.23 17.03
C ASP A 88 -10.09 -10.48 16.24
N ALA A 89 -11.33 -10.56 16.70
CA ALA A 89 -12.47 -9.89 16.08
C ALA A 89 -12.42 -8.36 16.20
N SER A 90 -11.63 -7.82 17.12
CA SER A 90 -11.44 -6.37 17.26
C SER A 90 -10.41 -5.79 16.27
N ILE A 91 -9.65 -6.65 15.58
CA ILE A 91 -8.67 -6.26 14.58
C ILE A 91 -9.25 -6.50 13.18
N HIS A 92 -9.40 -5.42 12.42
CA HIS A 92 -9.97 -5.42 11.07
C HIS A 92 -8.89 -5.29 9.99
N GLY A 93 -7.71 -4.79 10.37
CA GLY A 93 -6.56 -4.67 9.48
C GLY A 93 -5.25 -5.02 10.17
N ILE A 94 -4.38 -5.73 9.46
CA ILE A 94 -3.04 -6.13 9.92
C ILE A 94 -2.01 -5.61 8.95
N LEU A 95 -0.98 -4.94 9.48
CA LEU A 95 0.16 -4.44 8.72
C LEU A 95 1.44 -4.97 9.37
N VAL A 96 2.25 -5.70 8.61
CA VAL A 96 3.60 -6.09 9.02
C VAL A 96 4.60 -5.20 8.30
N GLN A 97 5.25 -4.32 9.06
CA GLN A 97 6.17 -3.33 8.48
C GLN A 97 7.40 -4.00 7.87
N LEU A 98 7.63 -3.75 6.60
CA LEU A 98 8.82 -4.20 5.88
C LEU A 98 9.88 -3.07 5.83
N PRO A 99 11.19 -3.43 5.74
CA PRO A 99 11.73 -4.80 5.68
C PRO A 99 11.77 -5.49 7.05
N LEU A 100 11.67 -6.81 7.06
CA LEU A 100 11.97 -7.61 8.24
C LEU A 100 13.48 -7.84 8.40
N PRO A 101 14.00 -8.16 9.62
CA PRO A 101 15.35 -8.65 9.81
C PRO A 101 15.71 -9.80 8.86
N LYS A 102 16.97 -9.87 8.41
CA LYS A 102 17.42 -10.79 7.35
C LYS A 102 17.19 -12.28 7.60
N HIS A 103 17.09 -12.70 8.87
CA HIS A 103 16.85 -14.10 9.25
C HIS A 103 15.37 -14.50 9.15
N LEU A 104 14.47 -13.51 8.94
CA LEU A 104 13.04 -13.74 8.74
C LEU A 104 12.69 -13.73 7.27
N ASN A 105 11.81 -14.66 6.86
CA ASN A 105 11.22 -14.66 5.55
C ASN A 105 9.87 -13.93 5.60
N SER A 106 9.76 -12.80 4.91
CA SER A 106 8.55 -11.98 4.90
C SER A 106 7.40 -12.64 4.13
N GLU A 107 7.69 -13.40 3.08
CA GLU A 107 6.67 -13.99 2.21
C GLU A 107 5.68 -14.89 2.96
N PRO A 108 6.10 -15.93 3.73
CA PRO A 108 5.15 -16.74 4.50
C PRO A 108 4.37 -15.95 5.54
N ILE A 109 4.96 -14.90 6.11
CA ILE A 109 4.27 -14.04 7.09
C ILE A 109 3.13 -13.26 6.42
N ILE A 110 3.42 -12.61 5.29
CA ILE A 110 2.43 -11.85 4.53
C ILE A 110 1.29 -12.78 4.07
N GLN A 111 1.63 -13.96 3.54
CA GLN A 111 0.64 -14.93 3.07
C GLN A 111 -0.13 -15.62 4.23
N SER A 112 0.30 -15.45 5.48
CA SER A 112 -0.46 -15.92 6.65
C SER A 112 -1.48 -14.91 7.18
N ILE A 113 -1.42 -13.65 6.75
CA ILE A 113 -2.46 -12.66 7.04
C ILE A 113 -3.72 -13.06 6.26
N ARG A 114 -4.89 -13.01 6.90
CA ARG A 114 -6.14 -13.22 6.17
C ARG A 114 -6.31 -12.15 5.10
N PRO A 115 -6.66 -12.52 3.84
CA PRO A 115 -6.77 -11.55 2.74
C PRO A 115 -7.65 -10.33 3.05
N GLU A 116 -8.72 -10.53 3.81
CA GLU A 116 -9.63 -9.48 4.24
C GLU A 116 -9.08 -8.54 5.33
N LYS A 117 -7.94 -8.91 5.94
CA LYS A 117 -7.21 -8.09 6.93
C LYS A 117 -5.86 -7.56 6.41
N ASP A 118 -5.44 -7.94 5.21
CA ASP A 118 -4.18 -7.53 4.57
C ASP A 118 -4.29 -6.11 4.02
N VAL A 119 -4.16 -5.11 4.89
CA VAL A 119 -4.33 -3.69 4.50
C VAL A 119 -3.21 -3.14 3.60
N ASP A 120 -2.10 -3.85 3.44
CA ASP A 120 -1.05 -3.49 2.46
C ASP A 120 -1.30 -4.10 1.08
N GLY A 121 -2.31 -4.99 0.93
CA GLY A 121 -2.68 -5.60 -0.35
C GLY A 121 -1.59 -6.48 -0.96
N LEU A 122 -0.75 -7.12 -0.13
CA LEU A 122 0.40 -7.92 -0.56
C LEU A 122 0.09 -9.42 -0.65
N HIS A 123 -1.04 -9.86 -0.07
CA HIS A 123 -1.48 -11.24 -0.16
C HIS A 123 -1.84 -11.58 -1.62
N VAL A 124 -1.49 -12.80 -2.06
CA VAL A 124 -1.72 -13.24 -3.46
C VAL A 124 -3.18 -13.13 -3.89
N VAL A 125 -4.13 -13.30 -2.97
CA VAL A 125 -5.57 -13.12 -3.25
C VAL A 125 -5.87 -11.68 -3.61
N ASN A 126 -5.38 -10.70 -2.85
CA ASN A 126 -5.59 -9.28 -3.12
C ASN A 126 -4.86 -8.84 -4.41
N ALA A 127 -3.64 -9.33 -4.63
CA ALA A 127 -2.92 -9.11 -5.88
C ALA A 127 -3.68 -9.72 -7.09
N GLY A 128 -4.29 -10.90 -6.94
CA GLY A 128 -5.14 -11.52 -7.93
C GLY A 128 -6.41 -10.72 -8.23
N LYS A 129 -7.10 -10.24 -7.19
CA LYS A 129 -8.28 -9.38 -7.32
C LYS A 129 -7.95 -8.10 -8.08
N LEU A 130 -6.85 -7.42 -7.70
CA LEU A 130 -6.38 -6.23 -8.41
C LEU A 130 -6.08 -6.54 -9.90
N ALA A 131 -5.42 -7.67 -10.20
CA ALA A 131 -5.08 -8.07 -11.56
C ALA A 131 -6.32 -8.38 -12.42
N THR A 132 -7.40 -8.86 -11.81
CA THR A 132 -8.68 -9.16 -12.49
C THR A 132 -9.67 -7.99 -12.47
N GLY A 133 -9.29 -6.84 -11.89
CA GLY A 133 -10.14 -5.65 -11.82
C GLY A 133 -11.19 -5.66 -10.71
N ASP A 134 -11.15 -6.63 -9.79
CA ASP A 134 -11.99 -6.64 -8.60
C ASP A 134 -11.44 -5.68 -7.54
N LEU A 135 -11.77 -4.41 -7.71
CA LEU A 135 -11.36 -3.33 -6.81
C LEU A 135 -12.34 -3.12 -5.65
N GLU A 136 -13.52 -3.73 -5.69
CA GLU A 136 -14.55 -3.58 -4.66
C GLU A 136 -14.26 -4.48 -3.46
N THR A 137 -13.81 -5.70 -3.70
CA THR A 137 -13.53 -6.69 -2.64
C THR A 137 -12.05 -6.87 -2.34
N GLY A 138 -11.16 -6.37 -3.23
CA GLY A 138 -9.71 -6.43 -3.08
C GLY A 138 -9.16 -5.29 -2.24
N LEU A 139 -8.24 -5.61 -1.33
CA LEU A 139 -7.43 -4.58 -0.65
C LEU A 139 -6.23 -4.23 -1.54
N ILE A 140 -6.02 -2.93 -1.73
CA ILE A 140 -5.01 -2.40 -2.65
C ILE A 140 -3.87 -1.77 -1.85
N SER A 141 -2.62 -2.04 -2.25
CA SER A 141 -1.45 -1.40 -1.64
C SER A 141 -1.59 0.13 -1.61
N CYS A 142 -1.37 0.72 -0.43
CA CYS A 142 -1.66 2.14 -0.17
C CYS A 142 -0.83 3.09 -1.04
N THR A 143 0.45 2.78 -1.30
CA THR A 143 1.33 3.68 -2.06
C THR A 143 0.90 3.81 -3.53
N PRO A 144 0.64 2.72 -4.29
CA PRO A 144 0.11 2.85 -5.64
C PRO A 144 -1.31 3.42 -5.68
N ALA A 145 -2.16 3.12 -4.69
CA ALA A 145 -3.48 3.74 -4.59
C ALA A 145 -3.39 5.26 -4.42
N GLY A 146 -2.51 5.73 -3.52
CA GLY A 146 -2.24 7.16 -3.36
C GLY A 146 -1.66 7.81 -4.61
N ALA A 147 -0.75 7.14 -5.34
CA ALA A 147 -0.24 7.62 -6.62
C ALA A 147 -1.36 7.76 -7.66
N MET A 148 -2.28 6.79 -7.73
CA MET A 148 -3.46 6.88 -8.62
C MET A 148 -4.36 8.07 -8.29
N LEU A 149 -4.58 8.41 -7.03
CA LEU A 149 -5.32 9.62 -6.67
C LEU A 149 -4.68 10.88 -7.25
N LEU A 150 -3.35 10.97 -7.23
CA LEU A 150 -2.62 12.10 -7.83
C LEU A 150 -2.74 12.10 -9.36
N VAL A 151 -2.63 10.95 -10.02
CA VAL A 151 -2.83 10.80 -11.47
C VAL A 151 -4.25 11.25 -11.85
N ARG A 152 -5.26 10.74 -11.16
CA ARG A 152 -6.67 11.08 -11.41
C ARG A 152 -7.00 12.55 -11.18
N SER A 153 -6.31 13.21 -10.26
CA SER A 153 -6.49 14.65 -10.02
C SER A 153 -6.12 15.52 -11.22
N ILE A 154 -5.33 15.00 -12.16
CA ILE A 154 -4.88 15.70 -13.37
C ILE A 154 -5.63 15.19 -14.62
N HIS A 155 -5.79 13.88 -14.76
CA HIS A 155 -6.30 13.25 -15.98
C HIS A 155 -7.75 12.78 -15.89
N GLY A 156 -8.37 12.81 -14.69
CA GLY A 156 -9.69 12.22 -14.46
C GLY A 156 -9.63 10.72 -14.17
N GLU A 157 -10.80 10.09 -14.10
CA GLU A 157 -10.93 8.67 -13.75
C GLU A 157 -10.60 7.74 -14.93
N ASP A 158 -10.93 8.14 -16.16
CA ASP A 158 -10.68 7.38 -17.38
C ASP A 158 -9.39 7.86 -18.05
N LEU A 159 -8.42 6.97 -18.16
CA LEU A 159 -7.10 7.22 -18.76
C LEU A 159 -7.02 6.67 -20.19
N SER A 160 -8.17 6.47 -20.87
CA SER A 160 -8.22 5.99 -22.25
C SER A 160 -7.36 6.84 -23.19
N GLY A 161 -6.57 6.18 -24.03
CA GLY A 161 -5.67 6.82 -25.00
C GLY A 161 -4.34 7.29 -24.42
N LEU A 162 -4.13 7.27 -23.10
CA LEU A 162 -2.86 7.63 -22.47
C LEU A 162 -1.89 6.44 -22.39
N ASN A 163 -0.61 6.73 -22.65
CA ASN A 163 0.49 5.79 -22.48
C ASN A 163 1.14 5.99 -21.12
N ALA A 164 1.10 4.98 -20.29
CA ALA A 164 1.72 4.98 -18.97
C ALA A 164 2.97 4.11 -18.95
N VAL A 165 4.07 4.61 -18.43
CA VAL A 165 5.30 3.85 -18.19
C VAL A 165 5.58 3.77 -16.71
N VAL A 166 5.65 2.54 -16.18
CA VAL A 166 6.01 2.27 -14.79
C VAL A 166 7.43 1.69 -14.75
N ILE A 167 8.37 2.42 -14.16
CA ILE A 167 9.75 1.97 -13.98
C ILE A 167 9.88 1.32 -12.62
N GLY A 168 9.95 -0.01 -12.60
CA GLY A 168 9.99 -0.85 -11.41
C GLY A 168 8.89 -1.91 -11.43
N ARG A 169 9.17 -3.07 -10.78
CA ARG A 169 8.26 -4.22 -10.80
C ARG A 169 8.17 -4.94 -9.45
N SER A 170 8.28 -4.18 -8.36
CA SER A 170 8.07 -4.75 -7.02
C SER A 170 6.60 -5.11 -6.81
N ASN A 171 6.35 -6.10 -5.95
CA ASN A 171 4.99 -6.45 -5.55
C ASN A 171 4.35 -5.34 -4.70
N LEU A 172 5.19 -4.55 -4.01
CA LEU A 172 4.73 -3.47 -3.13
C LEU A 172 4.22 -2.24 -3.91
N PHE A 173 4.81 -1.93 -5.07
CA PHE A 173 4.47 -0.70 -5.79
C PHE A 173 4.34 -0.90 -7.31
N GLY A 174 5.40 -1.33 -8.00
CA GLY A 174 5.46 -1.28 -9.46
C GLY A 174 4.39 -2.12 -10.14
N LYS A 175 4.19 -3.37 -9.73
CA LYS A 175 3.15 -4.24 -10.28
C LYS A 175 1.74 -3.72 -9.96
N PRO A 176 1.37 -3.42 -8.70
CA PRO A 176 0.04 -2.90 -8.41
C PRO A 176 -0.23 -1.55 -9.08
N MET A 177 0.76 -0.67 -9.22
CA MET A 177 0.60 0.58 -9.96
C MET A 177 0.27 0.34 -11.44
N ALA A 178 0.97 -0.59 -12.07
CA ALA A 178 0.72 -0.95 -13.46
C ALA A 178 -0.71 -1.51 -13.66
N GLN A 179 -1.18 -2.33 -12.73
CA GLN A 179 -2.55 -2.87 -12.78
C GLN A 179 -3.60 -1.77 -12.55
N LEU A 180 -3.38 -0.84 -11.62
CA LEU A 180 -4.31 0.28 -11.40
C LEU A 180 -4.43 1.17 -12.63
N LEU A 181 -3.32 1.49 -13.31
CA LEU A 181 -3.32 2.26 -14.55
C LEU A 181 -4.04 1.51 -15.67
N LEU A 182 -3.80 0.19 -15.79
CA LEU A 182 -4.47 -0.66 -16.77
C LEU A 182 -5.98 -0.72 -16.52
N ASN A 183 -6.39 -0.90 -15.27
CA ASN A 183 -7.82 -0.93 -14.88
C ASN A 183 -8.51 0.43 -15.10
N ALA A 184 -7.73 1.52 -15.21
CA ALA A 184 -8.22 2.84 -15.58
C ALA A 184 -8.11 3.13 -17.10
N ASN A 185 -7.96 2.08 -17.93
CA ASN A 185 -7.91 2.11 -19.39
C ASN A 185 -6.62 2.70 -20.02
N ALA A 186 -5.55 2.91 -19.26
CA ALA A 186 -4.27 3.33 -19.84
C ALA A 186 -3.59 2.17 -20.60
N THR A 187 -2.83 2.49 -21.65
CA THR A 187 -1.86 1.56 -22.24
C THR A 187 -0.60 1.54 -21.38
N VAL A 188 -0.27 0.40 -20.76
CA VAL A 188 0.78 0.35 -19.74
C VAL A 188 2.01 -0.42 -20.20
N THR A 189 3.17 0.20 -20.06
CA THR A 189 4.49 -0.44 -20.22
C THR A 189 5.19 -0.52 -18.86
N THR A 190 5.60 -1.72 -18.46
CA THR A 190 6.43 -1.90 -17.25
C THR A 190 7.88 -2.07 -17.64
N ALA A 191 8.72 -1.11 -17.24
CA ALA A 191 10.17 -1.12 -17.43
C ALA A 191 10.90 -1.51 -16.13
N HIS A 192 12.09 -2.08 -16.24
CA HIS A 192 12.86 -2.55 -15.10
C HIS A 192 14.36 -2.59 -15.42
N SER A 193 15.20 -3.01 -14.48
CA SER A 193 16.66 -3.05 -14.61
C SER A 193 17.22 -3.86 -15.79
N ARG A 194 16.39 -4.65 -16.47
CA ARG A 194 16.77 -5.42 -17.69
C ARG A 194 16.14 -4.83 -18.96
N THR A 195 15.44 -3.71 -18.85
CA THR A 195 14.88 -3.01 -20.02
C THR A 195 16.00 -2.35 -20.81
N LYS A 196 16.05 -2.60 -22.10
CA LYS A 196 16.98 -1.95 -23.00
C LYS A 196 16.44 -0.56 -23.35
N ASP A 197 17.34 0.41 -23.49
CA ASP A 197 17.02 1.78 -23.86
C ASP A 197 15.83 2.38 -23.09
N LEU A 198 16.00 2.42 -21.77
CA LEU A 198 14.97 2.94 -20.86
C LEU A 198 14.54 4.36 -21.19
N ALA A 199 15.47 5.19 -21.65
CA ALA A 199 15.20 6.57 -22.04
C ALA A 199 14.20 6.66 -23.19
N SER A 200 14.35 5.82 -24.22
CA SER A 200 13.41 5.73 -25.34
C SER A 200 12.02 5.29 -24.89
N VAL A 201 11.97 4.28 -24.01
CA VAL A 201 10.68 3.79 -23.44
C VAL A 201 9.98 4.90 -22.65
N ALA A 202 10.72 5.65 -21.82
CA ALA A 202 10.16 6.71 -20.99
C ALA A 202 9.68 7.93 -21.78
N LYS A 203 10.32 8.25 -22.92
CA LYS A 203 9.96 9.43 -23.76
C LYS A 203 8.55 9.37 -24.32
N GLY A 204 8.00 8.19 -24.54
CA GLY A 204 6.65 8.01 -25.10
C GLY A 204 5.54 8.03 -24.05
N ALA A 205 5.84 8.31 -22.79
CA ALA A 205 4.88 8.28 -21.71
C ALA A 205 4.15 9.61 -21.54
N ASP A 206 2.82 9.56 -21.47
CA ASP A 206 1.97 10.65 -20.97
C ASP A 206 1.98 10.63 -19.43
N ILE A 207 2.09 9.44 -18.83
CA ILE A 207 2.19 9.19 -17.39
C ILE A 207 3.47 8.39 -17.12
N LEU A 208 4.42 8.98 -16.39
CA LEU A 208 5.66 8.33 -16.01
C LEU A 208 5.71 8.12 -14.49
N VAL A 209 5.82 6.86 -14.07
CA VAL A 209 5.93 6.47 -12.66
C VAL A 209 7.29 5.85 -12.39
N ALA A 210 8.11 6.51 -11.57
CA ALA A 210 9.40 5.99 -11.14
C ALA A 210 9.27 5.29 -9.77
N ALA A 211 9.32 3.95 -9.78
CA ALA A 211 9.17 3.08 -8.61
C ALA A 211 10.50 2.41 -8.22
N VAL A 212 11.58 3.18 -8.19
CA VAL A 212 12.95 2.69 -7.97
C VAL A 212 13.70 3.62 -7.02
N GLY A 213 14.49 3.03 -6.11
CA GLY A 213 15.32 3.76 -5.15
C GLY A 213 16.70 4.18 -5.71
N ARG A 214 16.79 4.55 -7.01
CA ARG A 214 18.03 5.01 -7.64
C ARG A 214 17.82 6.41 -8.18
N PRO A 215 18.49 7.42 -7.61
CA PRO A 215 18.49 8.76 -8.20
C PRO A 215 19.23 8.77 -9.55
N GLU A 216 18.94 9.75 -10.38
CA GLU A 216 19.65 10.02 -11.65
C GLU A 216 19.75 8.81 -12.60
N MET A 217 18.62 8.12 -12.82
CA MET A 217 18.53 6.92 -13.64
C MET A 217 18.17 7.25 -15.09
#